data_2824c8779428bc5cd2db9172f489c096
#
_entry.id   2824c8779428bc5cd2db9172f489c096
#
_cell.length_a   1.000
_cell.length_b   1.000
_cell.length_c   1.000
_cell.angle_alpha   90.00
_cell.angle_beta   90.00
_cell.angle_gamma   90.00
#
_symmetry.space_group_name_H-M   'P 1'
#
loop_
_entity.id
_entity.type
_entity.pdbx_description
1 polymer ?
#
loop_
_entity_poly.entity_id
_entity_poly.type
_entity_poly.pdbx_seq_one_letter_code
_entity_poly.pdbx_strand_id
1 'polypeptide(L)'
;MATSAVILSSGMVLTLREPAPPAPPTFSEQALADASSDAAALRLTARNLEQNAPADAAETALLEGTVTLLTVQERALFRQLPSAVSTATATSAAASGSASAPASGSASASGAPTMPAPATTADLLAGLVASAAERLTDAQEADGGTSRLLAAVGTGQLLEATSLAAAAGVSLPEGALTVPPLPTADAQAPHTSAPGPTASATPTATTTPAESSATCQVPASSGFTSALTAALEVERQSDYAYQVALPRLTGGAAAQASTAWARHRELAADAESMLARYCLEPPAPAPGYALAADFFTNPAAGLGVLEAGALPAYGDLVAFTDGAAREWTVQALLDTALRAQRWGTDPGPLPGLALETSALPALPTDPASGSPAPVQPTP
;
A
#
# COMPACT_ATOMS: atom_id res chain seq x y z
N MET A 1 -13.53 4.65 87.58
CA MET A 1 -12.93 5.43 86.50
C MET A 1 -13.03 4.57 85.25
N ALA A 2 -14.00 4.88 84.34
CA ALA A 2 -14.19 4.17 83.10
C ALA A 2 -13.68 5.04 81.98
N THR A 3 -12.69 4.58 81.20
CA THR A 3 -12.10 5.27 80.06
C THR A 3 -12.77 4.76 78.82
N SER A 4 -13.60 5.61 78.20
CA SER A 4 -14.23 5.32 76.88
C SER A 4 -13.23 5.61 75.77
N ALA A 5 -12.89 4.59 75.03
CA ALA A 5 -12.10 4.72 73.78
C ALA A 5 -13.04 5.03 72.61
N VAL A 6 -12.89 6.20 71.97
CA VAL A 6 -13.57 6.59 70.73
C VAL A 6 -12.72 6.09 69.60
N ILE A 7 -13.27 5.11 68.82
CA ILE A 7 -12.67 4.62 67.56
C ILE A 7 -13.22 5.49 66.47
N LEU A 8 -12.38 6.39 65.91
CA LEU A 8 -12.65 7.12 64.64
C LEU A 8 -12.34 6.17 63.50
N SER A 9 -13.36 5.60 62.88
CA SER A 9 -13.27 4.90 61.60
C SER A 9 -13.24 5.92 60.45
N SER A 10 -12.04 6.18 59.89
CA SER A 10 -11.88 6.93 58.67
C SER A 10 -12.41 6.11 57.50
N GLY A 11 -13.62 6.36 57.08
CA GLY A 11 -14.20 5.77 55.88
C GLY A 11 -13.48 6.26 54.61
N MET A 12 -12.62 5.40 54.07
CA MET A 12 -11.98 5.62 52.75
C MET A 12 -13.03 5.36 51.68
N VAL A 13 -13.63 6.43 51.12
CA VAL A 13 -14.51 6.32 49.97
C VAL A 13 -13.65 6.07 48.73
N LEU A 14 -13.55 4.81 48.33
CA LEU A 14 -13.01 4.44 47.02
C LEU A 14 -14.02 4.88 45.94
N THR A 15 -13.82 6.08 45.38
CA THR A 15 -14.50 6.47 44.17
C THR A 15 -13.92 5.58 43.05
N LEU A 16 -14.70 4.61 42.59
CA LEU A 16 -14.43 3.90 41.32
C LEU A 16 -14.44 4.95 40.21
N ARG A 17 -13.22 5.35 39.79
CA ARG A 17 -13.05 6.23 38.63
C ARG A 17 -13.50 5.43 37.42
N GLU A 18 -14.59 5.84 36.81
CA GLU A 18 -15.03 5.26 35.55
C GLU A 18 -13.90 5.32 34.53
N PRO A 19 -13.54 4.17 33.87
CA PRO A 19 -12.49 4.17 32.87
C PRO A 19 -12.78 5.24 31.83
N ALA A 20 -11.78 6.04 31.47
CA ALA A 20 -11.92 6.99 30.40
C ALA A 20 -12.35 6.24 29.11
N PRO A 21 -13.28 6.80 28.32
CA PRO A 21 -13.65 6.21 27.05
C PRO A 21 -12.38 5.99 26.19
N PRO A 22 -12.32 4.88 25.42
CA PRO A 22 -11.18 4.63 24.55
C PRO A 22 -10.96 5.81 23.60
N ALA A 23 -9.70 6.14 23.33
CA ALA A 23 -9.35 7.17 22.37
C ALA A 23 -9.89 6.78 20.96
N PRO A 24 -10.31 7.74 20.14
CA PRO A 24 -10.70 7.44 18.77
C PRO A 24 -9.50 6.83 18.02
N PRO A 25 -9.75 5.92 17.05
CA PRO A 25 -8.67 5.31 16.27
C PRO A 25 -7.91 6.37 15.49
N THR A 26 -6.62 6.17 15.32
CA THR A 26 -5.75 7.00 14.48
C THR A 26 -6.07 6.77 13.00
N PHE A 27 -5.59 7.65 12.11
CA PHE A 27 -5.69 7.47 10.66
C PHE A 27 -5.13 6.09 10.23
N SER A 28 -3.92 5.75 10.69
CA SER A 28 -3.28 4.47 10.36
C SER A 28 -4.10 3.26 10.80
N GLU A 29 -4.72 3.31 11.98
CA GLU A 29 -5.58 2.23 12.47
C GLU A 29 -6.86 2.11 11.64
N GLN A 30 -7.46 3.22 11.22
CA GLN A 30 -8.62 3.21 10.33
C GLN A 30 -8.25 2.66 8.95
N ALA A 31 -7.20 3.18 8.33
CA ALA A 31 -6.72 2.72 7.02
C ALA A 31 -6.40 1.22 7.00
N LEU A 32 -5.81 0.67 8.07
CA LEU A 32 -5.58 -0.78 8.21
C LEU A 32 -6.89 -1.56 8.33
N ALA A 33 -7.86 -1.06 9.08
CA ALA A 33 -9.16 -1.73 9.25
C ALA A 33 -9.94 -1.74 7.93
N ASP A 34 -9.97 -0.62 7.21
CA ASP A 34 -10.61 -0.47 5.90
C ASP A 34 -9.93 -1.38 4.87
N ALA A 35 -8.59 -1.36 4.81
CA ALA A 35 -7.81 -2.25 3.93
C ALA A 35 -8.08 -3.73 4.20
N SER A 36 -8.19 -4.12 5.46
CA SER A 36 -8.50 -5.50 5.85
C SER A 36 -9.91 -5.91 5.42
N SER A 37 -10.89 -5.01 5.59
CA SER A 37 -12.28 -5.22 5.17
C SER A 37 -12.40 -5.38 3.65
N ASP A 38 -11.73 -4.51 2.90
CA ASP A 38 -11.73 -4.54 1.43
C ASP A 38 -11.05 -5.81 0.89
N ALA A 39 -9.89 -6.17 1.44
CA ALA A 39 -9.20 -7.40 1.06
C ALA A 39 -10.08 -8.64 1.31
N ALA A 40 -10.81 -8.68 2.43
CA ALA A 40 -11.74 -9.75 2.74
C ALA A 40 -12.93 -9.80 1.74
N ALA A 41 -13.51 -8.65 1.42
CA ALA A 41 -14.61 -8.55 0.46
C ALA A 41 -14.19 -8.97 -0.96
N LEU A 42 -13.03 -8.49 -1.42
CA LEU A 42 -12.46 -8.87 -2.71
C LEU A 42 -12.12 -10.36 -2.77
N ARG A 43 -11.56 -10.92 -1.69
CA ARG A 43 -11.28 -12.36 -1.59
C ARG A 43 -12.55 -13.21 -1.68
N LEU A 44 -13.62 -12.79 -1.03
CA LEU A 44 -14.93 -13.49 -1.12
C LEU A 44 -15.48 -13.41 -2.55
N THR A 45 -15.39 -12.26 -3.21
CA THR A 45 -15.80 -12.07 -4.60
C THR A 45 -15.00 -12.99 -5.54
N ALA A 46 -13.67 -13.01 -5.42
CA ALA A 46 -12.79 -13.87 -6.21
C ALA A 46 -13.11 -15.36 -6.00
N ARG A 47 -13.33 -15.78 -4.75
CA ARG A 47 -13.72 -17.15 -4.42
C ARG A 47 -15.07 -17.55 -4.99
N ASN A 48 -16.06 -16.66 -4.97
CA ASN A 48 -17.36 -16.91 -5.58
C ASN A 48 -17.24 -17.04 -7.10
N LEU A 49 -16.42 -16.24 -7.74
CA LEU A 49 -16.15 -16.35 -9.19
C LEU A 49 -15.46 -17.67 -9.51
N GLU A 50 -14.41 -18.05 -8.75
CA GLU A 50 -13.70 -19.32 -8.90
C GLU A 50 -14.64 -20.51 -8.84
N GLN A 51 -15.55 -20.55 -7.84
CA GLN A 51 -16.52 -21.64 -7.66
C GLN A 51 -17.57 -21.73 -8.77
N ASN A 52 -17.86 -20.62 -9.45
CA ASN A 52 -18.85 -20.53 -10.52
C ASN A 52 -18.21 -20.37 -11.91
N ALA A 53 -16.88 -20.38 -12.01
CA ALA A 53 -16.18 -20.26 -13.26
C ALA A 53 -16.57 -21.39 -14.23
N PRO A 54 -16.81 -21.10 -15.51
CA PRO A 54 -16.90 -22.14 -16.51
C PRO A 54 -15.58 -22.93 -16.50
N ALA A 55 -15.61 -24.20 -16.95
CA ALA A 55 -14.48 -25.14 -16.86
C ALA A 55 -13.22 -24.72 -17.70
N ASP A 56 -12.89 -23.44 -17.73
CA ASP A 56 -11.65 -22.90 -18.29
C ASP A 56 -10.56 -22.96 -17.19
N ALA A 57 -9.59 -23.85 -17.40
CA ALA A 57 -8.51 -24.07 -16.44
C ALA A 57 -7.62 -22.83 -16.25
N ALA A 58 -7.48 -21.96 -17.26
CA ALA A 58 -6.65 -20.77 -17.17
C ALA A 58 -7.32 -19.68 -16.33
N GLU A 59 -8.62 -19.44 -16.53
CA GLU A 59 -9.40 -18.50 -15.71
C GLU A 59 -9.48 -18.96 -14.26
N THR A 60 -9.73 -20.26 -14.03
CA THR A 60 -9.76 -20.84 -12.68
C THR A 60 -8.43 -20.65 -11.95
N ALA A 61 -7.31 -20.96 -12.61
CA ALA A 61 -5.98 -20.80 -12.01
C ALA A 61 -5.66 -19.34 -11.65
N LEU A 62 -6.10 -18.38 -12.48
CA LEU A 62 -5.94 -16.96 -12.22
C LEU A 62 -6.76 -16.50 -11.00
N LEU A 63 -8.02 -16.91 -10.92
CA LEU A 63 -8.88 -16.60 -9.76
C LEU A 63 -8.37 -17.23 -8.48
N GLU A 64 -7.83 -18.46 -8.52
CA GLU A 64 -7.15 -19.12 -7.40
C GLU A 64 -5.92 -18.31 -6.95
N GLY A 65 -5.13 -17.82 -7.90
CA GLY A 65 -4.01 -16.88 -7.64
C GLY A 65 -4.48 -15.63 -6.93
N THR A 66 -5.56 -15.01 -7.41
CA THR A 66 -6.18 -13.81 -6.78
C THR A 66 -6.65 -14.10 -5.35
N VAL A 67 -7.32 -15.23 -5.10
CA VAL A 67 -7.74 -15.65 -3.75
C VAL A 67 -6.53 -15.82 -2.83
N THR A 68 -5.46 -16.42 -3.34
CA THR A 68 -4.22 -16.62 -2.58
C THR A 68 -3.56 -15.30 -2.23
N LEU A 69 -3.40 -14.39 -3.19
CA LEU A 69 -2.85 -13.04 -2.99
C LEU A 69 -3.64 -12.29 -1.92
N LEU A 70 -4.96 -12.19 -2.07
CA LEU A 70 -5.83 -11.46 -1.12
C LEU A 70 -5.84 -12.10 0.27
N THR A 71 -5.71 -13.44 0.36
CA THR A 71 -5.57 -14.14 1.64
C THR A 71 -4.28 -13.75 2.37
N VAL A 72 -3.16 -13.65 1.65
CA VAL A 72 -1.88 -13.22 2.24
C VAL A 72 -1.96 -11.76 2.69
N GLN A 73 -2.56 -10.89 1.87
CA GLN A 73 -2.74 -9.47 2.19
C GLN A 73 -3.62 -9.28 3.42
N GLU A 74 -4.76 -9.93 3.48
CA GLU A 74 -5.67 -9.87 4.64
C GLU A 74 -4.98 -10.36 5.93
N ARG A 75 -4.22 -11.47 5.87
CA ARG A 75 -3.44 -11.96 7.01
C ARG A 75 -2.36 -10.99 7.46
N ALA A 76 -1.69 -10.31 6.53
CA ALA A 76 -0.66 -9.32 6.85
C ALA A 76 -1.27 -8.07 7.49
N LEU A 77 -2.39 -7.58 6.97
CA LEU A 77 -3.16 -6.47 7.53
C LEU A 77 -3.69 -6.80 8.91
N PHE A 78 -4.31 -7.97 9.08
CA PHE A 78 -4.85 -8.44 10.35
C PHE A 78 -3.80 -8.50 11.47
N ARG A 79 -2.56 -8.87 11.13
CA ARG A 79 -1.44 -8.90 12.09
C ARG A 79 -1.13 -7.51 12.67
N GLN A 80 -1.35 -6.44 11.92
CA GLN A 80 -1.05 -5.07 12.32
C GLN A 80 -2.21 -4.39 13.06
N LEU A 81 -3.42 -4.96 12.99
CA LEU A 81 -4.57 -4.39 13.71
C LEU A 81 -4.40 -4.48 15.21
N PRO A 82 -4.68 -3.40 15.99
CA PRO A 82 -4.77 -3.47 17.43
C PRO A 82 -5.77 -4.54 17.88
N SER A 83 -5.46 -5.27 18.95
CA SER A 83 -6.31 -6.39 19.42
C SER A 83 -7.77 -6.01 19.65
N ALA A 84 -8.07 -4.77 20.04
CA ALA A 84 -9.41 -4.26 20.25
C ALA A 84 -10.20 -4.13 18.91
N VAL A 85 -9.53 -3.68 17.85
CA VAL A 85 -10.13 -3.52 16.50
C VAL A 85 -10.32 -4.89 15.86
N SER A 86 -9.35 -5.79 16.00
CA SER A 86 -9.47 -7.19 15.51
C SER A 86 -10.71 -7.90 16.08
N THR A 87 -11.03 -7.67 17.35
CA THR A 87 -12.21 -8.25 17.99
C THR A 87 -13.51 -7.63 17.47
N ALA A 88 -13.53 -6.30 17.23
CA ALA A 88 -14.68 -5.59 16.70
C ALA A 88 -15.00 -6.00 15.26
N THR A 89 -13.97 -6.15 14.40
CA THR A 89 -14.12 -6.60 13.00
C THR A 89 -14.69 -8.02 12.93
N ALA A 90 -14.20 -8.92 13.78
CA ALA A 90 -14.74 -10.30 13.87
C ALA A 90 -16.20 -10.32 14.34
N THR A 91 -16.61 -9.43 15.25
CA THR A 91 -17.98 -9.33 15.76
C THR A 91 -18.90 -8.65 14.74
N SER A 92 -18.42 -7.66 13.97
CA SER A 92 -19.21 -6.97 12.94
C SER A 92 -19.52 -7.88 11.75
N ALA A 93 -18.59 -8.74 11.35
CA ALA A 93 -18.82 -9.74 10.31
C ALA A 93 -19.90 -10.76 10.72
N ALA A 94 -20.03 -11.06 12.03
CA ALA A 94 -21.07 -11.92 12.57
C ALA A 94 -22.42 -11.21 12.77
N ALA A 95 -22.42 -9.87 12.89
CA ALA A 95 -23.63 -9.08 13.18
C ALA A 95 -24.38 -8.55 11.95
N SER A 96 -23.78 -8.61 10.75
CA SER A 96 -24.42 -8.17 9.50
C SER A 96 -25.59 -9.06 9.02
N GLY A 97 -25.98 -10.06 9.80
CA GLY A 97 -27.10 -10.98 9.52
C GLY A 97 -28.43 -10.59 10.12
N SER A 98 -28.59 -9.52 10.88
CA SER A 98 -29.88 -9.19 11.52
C SER A 98 -30.01 -7.70 11.82
N ALA A 99 -30.34 -6.90 10.83
CA ALA A 99 -30.89 -5.56 11.00
C ALA A 99 -32.37 -5.57 10.62
N SER A 100 -33.24 -5.73 11.61
CA SER A 100 -34.65 -5.43 11.51
C SER A 100 -34.85 -3.92 11.34
N ALA A 101 -35.42 -3.51 10.23
CA ALA A 101 -35.84 -2.14 9.98
C ALA A 101 -37.11 -1.79 10.79
N PRO A 102 -37.27 -0.55 11.31
CA PRO A 102 -38.55 -0.06 11.76
C PRO A 102 -39.42 0.33 10.57
N ALA A 103 -40.64 -0.18 10.56
CA ALA A 103 -41.68 0.16 9.61
C ALA A 103 -42.21 1.58 9.83
N SER A 104 -42.31 2.37 8.77
CA SER A 104 -43.48 3.25 8.49
C SER A 104 -43.30 3.97 7.16
N GLY A 105 -44.20 3.77 6.24
CA GLY A 105 -44.35 4.58 5.02
C GLY A 105 -44.83 3.75 3.84
N SER A 106 -46.19 3.67 3.67
CA SER A 106 -46.84 3.07 2.50
C SER A 106 -46.42 3.78 1.20
N ALA A 107 -45.83 3.04 0.28
CA ALA A 107 -45.90 3.32 -1.14
C ALA A 107 -45.88 1.96 -1.88
N SER A 108 -47.01 1.64 -2.49
CA SER A 108 -47.16 0.46 -3.36
C SER A 108 -46.29 0.61 -4.61
N ALA A 109 -45.25 -0.21 -4.70
CA ALA A 109 -44.64 -0.58 -5.96
C ALA A 109 -44.35 -2.07 -5.88
N SER A 110 -45.17 -2.85 -6.59
CA SER A 110 -44.92 -4.28 -6.87
C SER A 110 -43.70 -4.39 -7.81
N GLY A 111 -42.52 -4.37 -7.22
CA GLY A 111 -41.28 -4.87 -7.84
C GLY A 111 -40.87 -6.10 -7.05
N ALA A 112 -40.82 -7.26 -7.68
CA ALA A 112 -40.17 -8.43 -7.10
C ALA A 112 -38.78 -8.02 -6.63
N PRO A 113 -38.26 -8.51 -5.47
CA PRO A 113 -36.90 -8.22 -5.06
C PRO A 113 -35.97 -8.76 -6.13
N THR A 114 -35.38 -7.84 -6.89
CA THR A 114 -34.31 -8.17 -7.84
C THR A 114 -33.13 -8.64 -6.99
N MET A 115 -32.85 -9.94 -7.03
CA MET A 115 -31.60 -10.44 -6.44
C MET A 115 -30.43 -9.66 -7.09
N PRO A 116 -29.46 -9.19 -6.30
CA PRO A 116 -28.28 -8.56 -6.87
C PRO A 116 -27.67 -9.50 -7.91
N ALA A 117 -27.29 -8.95 -9.07
CA ALA A 117 -26.64 -9.74 -10.12
C ALA A 117 -25.37 -10.40 -9.52
N PRO A 118 -25.05 -11.64 -9.93
CA PRO A 118 -23.81 -12.27 -9.50
C PRO A 118 -22.61 -11.37 -9.90
N ALA A 119 -21.62 -11.26 -9.01
CA ALA A 119 -20.40 -10.54 -9.29
C ALA A 119 -19.71 -11.11 -10.55
N THR A 120 -19.09 -10.26 -11.32
CA THR A 120 -18.35 -10.62 -12.55
C THR A 120 -16.85 -10.40 -12.38
N THR A 121 -16.04 -10.96 -13.28
CA THR A 121 -14.59 -10.69 -13.34
C THR A 121 -14.32 -9.18 -13.54
N ALA A 122 -15.19 -8.47 -14.27
CA ALA A 122 -15.09 -7.02 -14.42
C ALA A 122 -15.34 -6.27 -13.10
N ASP A 123 -16.27 -6.74 -12.27
CA ASP A 123 -16.52 -6.15 -10.94
C ASP A 123 -15.34 -6.40 -10.00
N LEU A 124 -14.74 -7.59 -10.03
CA LEU A 124 -13.54 -7.90 -9.28
C LEU A 124 -12.36 -7.02 -9.71
N LEU A 125 -12.16 -6.85 -11.03
CA LEU A 125 -11.14 -5.97 -11.58
C LEU A 125 -11.32 -4.52 -11.12
N ALA A 126 -12.54 -3.99 -11.23
CA ALA A 126 -12.86 -2.64 -10.78
C ALA A 126 -12.62 -2.47 -9.27
N GLY A 127 -13.00 -3.47 -8.48
CA GLY A 127 -12.77 -3.49 -7.05
C GLY A 127 -11.29 -3.50 -6.67
N LEU A 128 -10.47 -4.31 -7.36
CA LEU A 128 -9.01 -4.34 -7.15
C LEU A 128 -8.36 -2.99 -7.47
N VAL A 129 -8.75 -2.35 -8.58
CA VAL A 129 -8.21 -1.03 -8.97
C VAL A 129 -8.62 0.03 -7.96
N ALA A 130 -9.88 0.05 -7.52
CA ALA A 130 -10.38 1.02 -6.55
C ALA A 130 -9.70 0.85 -5.19
N SER A 131 -9.64 -0.38 -4.67
CA SER A 131 -8.96 -0.68 -3.40
C SER A 131 -7.47 -0.33 -3.47
N ALA A 132 -6.79 -0.67 -4.57
CA ALA A 132 -5.39 -0.32 -4.75
C ALA A 132 -5.13 1.18 -4.73
N ALA A 133 -5.95 1.97 -5.45
CA ALA A 133 -5.82 3.42 -5.47
C ALA A 133 -6.00 4.03 -4.07
N GLU A 134 -6.96 3.53 -3.30
CA GLU A 134 -7.18 3.94 -1.92
C GLU A 134 -5.98 3.58 -1.03
N ARG A 135 -5.48 2.34 -1.10
CA ARG A 135 -4.29 1.92 -0.33
C ARG A 135 -3.05 2.73 -0.66
N LEU A 136 -2.82 3.07 -1.94
CA LEU A 136 -1.69 3.92 -2.35
C LEU A 136 -1.86 5.37 -1.86
N THR A 137 -3.09 5.86 -1.76
CA THR A 137 -3.40 7.16 -1.15
C THR A 137 -3.17 7.13 0.36
N ASP A 138 -3.73 6.15 1.05
CA ASP A 138 -3.57 5.97 2.49
C ASP A 138 -2.09 5.80 2.89
N ALA A 139 -1.30 5.13 2.05
CA ALA A 139 0.13 4.98 2.25
C ALA A 139 0.88 6.31 2.31
N GLN A 140 0.36 7.38 1.73
CA GLN A 140 1.01 8.68 1.76
C GLN A 140 0.80 9.41 3.09
N GLU A 141 -0.32 9.12 3.80
CA GLU A 141 -0.69 9.80 5.05
C GLU A 141 -0.42 8.96 6.31
N ALA A 142 -0.40 7.62 6.18
CA ALA A 142 -0.20 6.70 7.30
C ALA A 142 1.19 6.82 7.93
N ASP A 143 1.36 6.33 9.17
CA ASP A 143 2.68 6.18 9.78
C ASP A 143 3.58 5.21 8.98
N GLY A 144 4.90 5.33 9.14
CA GLY A 144 5.87 4.69 8.26
C GLY A 144 5.71 3.18 8.09
N GLY A 145 5.42 2.45 9.17
CA GLY A 145 5.23 0.98 9.12
C GLY A 145 3.94 0.60 8.38
N THR A 146 2.86 1.30 8.70
CA THR A 146 1.55 1.15 8.06
C THR A 146 1.61 1.58 6.59
N SER A 147 2.25 2.73 6.31
CA SER A 147 2.49 3.25 4.97
C SER A 147 3.14 2.22 4.06
N ARG A 148 4.22 1.58 4.54
CA ARG A 148 4.91 0.50 3.82
C ARG A 148 3.98 -0.66 3.49
N LEU A 149 3.17 -1.11 4.46
CA LEU A 149 2.24 -2.22 4.26
C LEU A 149 1.15 -1.86 3.26
N LEU A 150 0.54 -0.68 3.39
CA LEU A 150 -0.51 -0.21 2.49
C LEU A 150 0.01 -0.03 1.06
N ALA A 151 1.22 0.53 0.89
CA ALA A 151 1.86 0.64 -0.42
C ALA A 151 2.10 -0.75 -1.06
N ALA A 152 2.54 -1.73 -0.28
CA ALA A 152 2.73 -3.09 -0.75
C ALA A 152 1.42 -3.76 -1.14
N VAL A 153 0.35 -3.60 -0.36
CA VAL A 153 -1.00 -4.12 -0.66
C VAL A 153 -1.54 -3.49 -1.94
N GLY A 154 -1.53 -2.16 -2.05
CA GLY A 154 -2.02 -1.45 -3.24
C GLY A 154 -1.25 -1.83 -4.50
N THR A 155 0.10 -1.90 -4.41
CA THR A 155 0.94 -2.35 -5.53
C THR A 155 0.58 -3.78 -5.94
N GLY A 156 0.47 -4.73 -5.01
CA GLY A 156 0.11 -6.12 -5.31
C GLY A 156 -1.28 -6.24 -5.97
N GLN A 157 -2.27 -5.48 -5.50
CA GLN A 157 -3.61 -5.43 -6.10
C GLN A 157 -3.61 -4.88 -7.53
N LEU A 158 -2.81 -3.83 -7.82
CA LEU A 158 -2.68 -3.32 -9.20
C LEU A 158 -1.99 -4.31 -10.13
N LEU A 159 -0.96 -5.01 -9.67
CA LEU A 159 -0.32 -6.07 -10.45
C LEU A 159 -1.30 -7.19 -10.79
N GLU A 160 -2.12 -7.60 -9.82
CA GLU A 160 -3.16 -8.60 -10.03
C GLU A 160 -4.23 -8.09 -10.99
N ALA A 161 -4.65 -6.82 -10.86
CA ALA A 161 -5.58 -6.19 -11.80
C ALA A 161 -5.01 -6.16 -13.23
N THR A 162 -3.70 -5.92 -13.42
CA THR A 162 -3.09 -5.99 -14.77
C THR A 162 -3.13 -7.39 -15.34
N SER A 163 -2.92 -8.42 -14.53
CA SER A 163 -2.99 -9.82 -14.94
C SER A 163 -4.41 -10.23 -15.33
N LEU A 164 -5.39 -9.88 -14.50
CA LEU A 164 -6.81 -10.13 -14.78
C LEU A 164 -7.29 -9.39 -16.03
N ALA A 165 -6.91 -8.12 -16.19
CA ALA A 165 -7.26 -7.32 -17.36
C ALA A 165 -6.69 -7.92 -18.66
N ALA A 166 -5.43 -8.37 -18.62
CA ALA A 166 -4.79 -9.03 -19.75
C ALA A 166 -5.48 -10.34 -20.13
N ALA A 167 -5.84 -11.17 -19.15
CA ALA A 167 -6.54 -12.43 -19.37
C ALA A 167 -7.97 -12.21 -19.89
N ALA A 168 -8.69 -11.21 -19.36
CA ALA A 168 -10.03 -10.85 -19.81
C ALA A 168 -10.06 -10.07 -21.14
N GLY A 169 -8.90 -9.66 -21.67
CA GLY A 169 -8.80 -8.85 -22.88
C GLY A 169 -9.39 -7.45 -22.74
N VAL A 170 -9.39 -6.89 -21.53
CA VAL A 170 -9.90 -5.55 -21.23
C VAL A 170 -8.75 -4.61 -20.84
N SER A 171 -8.97 -3.30 -21.05
CA SER A 171 -8.00 -2.28 -20.63
C SER A 171 -8.31 -1.80 -19.20
N LEU A 172 -7.28 -1.52 -18.44
CA LEU A 172 -7.43 -0.81 -17.17
C LEU A 172 -7.90 0.64 -17.42
N PRO A 173 -8.60 1.26 -16.45
CA PRO A 173 -8.91 2.68 -16.49
C PRO A 173 -7.64 3.54 -16.68
N GLU A 174 -7.78 4.66 -17.40
CA GLU A 174 -6.67 5.60 -17.54
C GLU A 174 -6.21 6.12 -16.17
N GLY A 175 -4.90 6.16 -15.95
CA GLY A 175 -4.34 6.58 -14.67
C GLY A 175 -4.33 5.52 -13.56
N ALA A 176 -4.90 4.33 -13.78
CA ALA A 176 -4.94 3.27 -12.77
C ALA A 176 -3.54 2.87 -12.25
N LEU A 177 -2.51 3.02 -13.08
CA LEU A 177 -1.11 2.67 -12.75
C LEU A 177 -0.29 3.87 -12.25
N THR A 178 -0.94 4.93 -11.84
CA THR A 178 -0.31 6.12 -11.23
C THR A 178 -0.78 6.27 -9.79
N VAL A 179 0.16 6.61 -8.91
CA VAL A 179 -0.18 6.96 -7.53
C VAL A 179 -0.97 8.27 -7.54
N PRO A 180 -2.15 8.31 -6.92
CA PRO A 180 -2.91 9.56 -6.83
C PRO A 180 -2.09 10.64 -6.09
N PRO A 181 -2.05 11.88 -6.59
CA PRO A 181 -1.35 12.95 -5.90
C PRO A 181 -2.03 13.24 -4.55
N LEU A 182 -1.22 13.60 -3.54
CA LEU A 182 -1.76 14.09 -2.27
C LEU A 182 -2.64 15.32 -2.52
N PRO A 183 -3.82 15.40 -1.90
CA PRO A 183 -4.60 16.62 -1.93
C PRO A 183 -3.77 17.74 -1.30
N THR A 184 -3.30 18.68 -2.14
CA THR A 184 -2.55 19.84 -1.66
C THR A 184 -3.50 20.70 -0.81
N ALA A 185 -3.12 20.98 0.43
CA ALA A 185 -3.87 21.86 1.34
C ALA A 185 -4.06 23.29 0.80
N ASP A 186 -3.40 23.63 -0.30
CA ASP A 186 -3.42 24.94 -0.96
C ASP A 186 -4.60 25.16 -1.94
N ALA A 187 -5.50 24.19 -2.10
CA ALA A 187 -6.74 24.40 -2.86
C ALA A 187 -7.79 25.22 -2.09
N GLN A 188 -7.46 25.75 -0.94
CA GLN A 188 -8.37 26.51 -0.08
C GLN A 188 -8.05 28.00 -0.14
N ALA A 189 -8.86 28.72 -0.93
CA ALA A 189 -9.12 30.17 -0.99
C ALA A 189 -8.06 31.08 -1.65
N PRO A 190 -8.49 31.92 -2.60
CA PRO A 190 -7.69 33.05 -3.06
C PRO A 190 -7.57 34.07 -1.92
N HIS A 191 -6.39 34.19 -1.33
CA HIS A 191 -6.10 35.32 -0.45
C HIS A 191 -6.08 36.58 -1.28
N THR A 192 -7.17 37.34 -1.18
CA THR A 192 -7.25 38.68 -1.70
C THR A 192 -6.29 39.57 -0.91
N SER A 193 -5.09 39.75 -1.44
CA SER A 193 -4.13 40.73 -0.90
C SER A 193 -4.65 42.12 -1.22
N ALA A 194 -5.02 42.88 -0.20
CA ALA A 194 -5.32 44.30 -0.30
C ALA A 194 -4.06 45.08 -0.73
N PRO A 195 -4.16 46.08 -1.60
CA PRO A 195 -3.03 46.90 -2.00
C PRO A 195 -2.59 47.83 -0.86
N GLY A 196 -1.38 47.63 -0.36
CA GLY A 196 -0.70 48.55 0.57
C GLY A 196 0.05 49.65 -0.20
N PRO A 197 0.29 50.78 0.43
CA PRO A 197 0.70 52.01 -0.25
C PRO A 197 2.15 52.01 -0.72
N THR A 198 2.34 52.53 -1.90
CA THR A 198 3.59 52.82 -2.59
C THR A 198 4.54 53.66 -1.74
N ALA A 199 5.73 53.15 -1.42
CA ALA A 199 6.88 53.96 -0.98
C ALA A 199 8.00 53.81 -2.01
N SER A 200 8.30 54.94 -2.66
CA SER A 200 9.48 55.15 -3.53
C SER A 200 10.74 55.07 -2.70
N ALA A 201 11.64 54.16 -3.04
CA ALA A 201 13.04 54.21 -2.57
C ALA A 201 14.00 53.91 -3.72
N THR A 202 14.93 54.81 -3.87
CA THR A 202 16.02 54.93 -4.86
C THR A 202 16.98 53.72 -4.71
N PRO A 203 17.49 53.14 -5.81
CA PRO A 203 18.44 52.00 -5.72
C PRO A 203 19.85 52.51 -5.56
N THR A 204 20.53 52.04 -4.52
CA THR A 204 22.01 52.01 -4.51
C THR A 204 22.40 50.53 -4.49
N ALA A 205 22.78 50.04 -5.66
CA ALA A 205 23.22 48.67 -5.84
C ALA A 205 24.68 48.51 -5.38
N THR A 206 24.88 47.69 -4.37
CA THR A 206 26.15 47.00 -4.17
C THR A 206 25.80 45.50 -4.14
N THR A 207 25.93 44.86 -5.29
CA THR A 207 25.75 43.42 -5.43
C THR A 207 26.98 42.72 -4.88
N THR A 208 26.91 42.33 -3.62
CA THR A 208 27.66 41.17 -3.13
C THR A 208 26.92 39.94 -3.56
N PRO A 209 27.56 38.90 -4.16
CA PRO A 209 26.85 37.65 -4.40
C PRO A 209 26.40 37.10 -3.07
N ALA A 210 25.09 37.08 -2.83
CA ALA A 210 24.53 36.34 -1.75
C ALA A 210 24.83 34.85 -2.06
N GLU A 211 25.76 34.26 -1.35
CA GLU A 211 25.81 32.82 -1.19
C GLU A 211 24.48 32.41 -0.62
N SER A 212 23.63 31.83 -1.47
CA SER A 212 22.41 31.14 -1.03
C SER A 212 22.88 30.00 -0.14
N SER A 213 22.92 30.25 1.16
CA SER A 213 23.06 29.17 2.17
C SER A 213 21.87 28.29 1.99
N ALA A 214 22.01 27.24 1.17
CA ALA A 214 21.00 26.21 1.03
C ALA A 214 20.75 25.63 2.43
N THR A 215 19.57 25.91 2.98
CA THR A 215 19.20 25.38 4.29
C THR A 215 18.91 23.90 4.09
N CYS A 216 19.74 23.03 4.67
CA CYS A 216 19.55 21.59 4.61
C CYS A 216 18.24 21.20 5.30
N GLN A 217 17.49 20.32 4.69
CA GLN A 217 16.35 19.68 5.33
C GLN A 217 16.86 18.69 6.39
N VAL A 218 16.12 18.54 7.48
CA VAL A 218 16.44 17.53 8.50
C VAL A 218 15.68 16.26 8.14
N PRO A 219 16.35 15.09 8.04
CA PRO A 219 15.66 13.83 7.80
C PRO A 219 14.62 13.53 8.89
N ALA A 220 13.44 13.07 8.48
CA ALA A 220 12.34 12.74 9.40
C ALA A 220 12.71 11.58 10.36
N SER A 221 13.64 10.71 9.96
CA SER A 221 14.06 9.55 10.77
C SER A 221 15.52 9.18 10.54
N SER A 222 16.12 8.48 11.50
CA SER A 222 17.50 7.98 11.38
C SER A 222 17.65 6.90 10.29
N GLY A 223 16.57 6.23 9.88
CA GLY A 223 16.55 5.22 8.82
C GLY A 223 16.53 5.82 7.41
N PHE A 224 16.12 7.08 7.27
CA PHE A 224 15.96 7.73 5.97
C PHE A 224 17.23 7.70 5.11
N THR A 225 18.37 8.10 5.67
CA THR A 225 19.64 8.14 4.93
C THR A 225 20.05 6.77 4.40
N SER A 226 19.96 5.73 5.22
CA SER A 226 20.30 4.37 4.80
C SER A 226 19.34 3.83 3.74
N ALA A 227 18.04 4.07 3.89
CA ALA A 227 17.03 3.63 2.92
C ALA A 227 17.17 4.35 1.57
N LEU A 228 17.40 5.68 1.58
CA LEU A 228 17.61 6.44 0.35
C LEU A 228 18.93 6.06 -0.34
N THR A 229 19.98 5.79 0.42
CA THR A 229 21.25 5.29 -0.12
C THR A 229 21.07 3.91 -0.76
N ALA A 230 20.31 3.02 -0.13
CA ALA A 230 19.99 1.70 -0.68
C ALA A 230 19.16 1.81 -1.98
N ALA A 231 18.18 2.73 -2.03
CA ALA A 231 17.41 2.99 -3.25
C ALA A 231 18.32 3.51 -4.39
N LEU A 232 19.23 4.44 -4.11
CA LEU A 232 20.21 4.91 -5.11
C LEU A 232 21.11 3.76 -5.60
N GLU A 233 21.54 2.89 -4.71
CA GLU A 233 22.44 1.78 -5.06
C GLU A 233 21.76 0.75 -5.96
N VAL A 234 20.48 0.40 -5.71
CA VAL A 234 19.76 -0.51 -6.60
C VAL A 234 19.51 0.11 -7.97
N GLU A 235 19.30 1.42 -8.07
CA GLU A 235 19.17 2.12 -9.34
C GLU A 235 20.46 2.12 -10.15
N ARG A 236 21.61 2.34 -9.50
CA ARG A 236 22.93 2.25 -10.14
C ARG A 236 23.26 0.83 -10.59
N GLN A 237 22.91 -0.17 -9.79
CA GLN A 237 23.05 -1.56 -10.17
C GLN A 237 22.17 -1.88 -11.39
N SER A 238 20.97 -1.35 -11.42
CA SER A 238 20.04 -1.51 -12.55
C SER A 238 20.55 -0.82 -13.80
N ASP A 239 21.04 0.43 -13.70
CA ASP A 239 21.69 1.12 -14.82
C ASP A 239 22.80 0.26 -15.44
N TYR A 240 23.71 -0.28 -14.64
CA TYR A 240 24.77 -1.18 -15.09
C TYR A 240 24.21 -2.46 -15.75
N ALA A 241 23.26 -3.12 -15.13
CA ALA A 241 22.70 -4.39 -15.62
C ALA A 241 21.97 -4.21 -16.97
N TYR A 242 21.20 -3.13 -17.12
CA TYR A 242 20.54 -2.81 -18.38
C TYR A 242 21.55 -2.48 -19.51
N GLN A 243 22.66 -1.81 -19.23
CA GLN A 243 23.74 -1.61 -20.20
C GLN A 243 24.34 -2.96 -20.67
N VAL A 244 24.51 -3.92 -19.75
CA VAL A 244 25.02 -5.25 -20.07
C VAL A 244 23.98 -6.09 -20.84
N ALA A 245 22.68 -5.94 -20.54
CA ALA A 245 21.59 -6.67 -21.19
C ALA A 245 21.30 -6.20 -22.61
N LEU A 246 21.27 -4.88 -22.84
CA LEU A 246 20.83 -4.25 -24.08
C LEU A 246 21.45 -4.86 -25.36
N PRO A 247 22.78 -5.09 -25.46
CA PRO A 247 23.40 -5.68 -26.64
C PRO A 247 22.97 -7.15 -26.92
N ARG A 248 22.32 -7.80 -25.96
CA ARG A 248 21.89 -9.20 -25.99
C ARG A 248 20.40 -9.35 -26.24
N LEU A 249 19.65 -8.27 -26.22
CA LEU A 249 18.20 -8.22 -26.43
C LEU A 249 17.90 -7.77 -27.87
N THR A 250 16.78 -8.20 -28.41
CA THR A 250 16.31 -7.84 -29.77
C THR A 250 14.83 -7.50 -29.77
N GLY A 251 14.38 -6.80 -30.81
CA GLY A 251 12.95 -6.51 -31.03
C GLY A 251 12.30 -5.77 -29.86
N GLY A 252 11.11 -6.21 -29.47
CA GLY A 252 10.33 -5.59 -28.38
C GLY A 252 11.06 -5.58 -27.03
N ALA A 253 11.81 -6.66 -26.72
CA ALA A 253 12.57 -6.74 -25.49
C ALA A 253 13.69 -5.70 -25.41
N ALA A 254 14.37 -5.39 -26.53
CA ALA A 254 15.38 -4.35 -26.57
C ALA A 254 14.76 -2.95 -26.39
N ALA A 255 13.59 -2.70 -27.01
CA ALA A 255 12.86 -1.44 -26.83
C ALA A 255 12.38 -1.24 -25.40
N GLN A 256 11.81 -2.29 -24.79
CA GLN A 256 11.42 -2.28 -23.38
C GLN A 256 12.61 -2.01 -22.46
N ALA A 257 13.74 -2.70 -22.68
CA ALA A 257 14.95 -2.50 -21.90
C ALA A 257 15.51 -1.07 -22.02
N SER A 258 15.49 -0.48 -23.24
CA SER A 258 15.92 0.89 -23.45
C SER A 258 15.09 1.91 -22.67
N THR A 259 13.75 1.72 -22.64
CA THR A 259 12.84 2.57 -21.87
C THR A 259 13.07 2.41 -20.37
N ALA A 260 13.18 1.19 -19.88
CA ALA A 260 13.45 0.91 -18.48
C ALA A 260 14.82 1.46 -18.04
N TRP A 261 15.84 1.32 -18.88
CA TRP A 261 17.17 1.89 -18.61
C TRP A 261 17.13 3.40 -18.44
N ALA A 262 16.43 4.12 -19.32
CA ALA A 262 16.24 5.56 -19.16
C ALA A 262 15.56 5.89 -17.82
N ARG A 263 14.55 5.12 -17.43
CA ARG A 263 13.83 5.31 -16.16
C ARG A 263 14.74 5.09 -14.95
N HIS A 264 15.60 4.08 -14.93
CA HIS A 264 16.57 3.87 -13.85
C HIS A 264 17.52 5.06 -13.66
N ARG A 265 17.96 5.65 -14.75
CA ARG A 265 18.81 6.84 -14.69
C ARG A 265 18.09 8.07 -14.13
N GLU A 266 16.80 8.22 -14.45
CA GLU A 266 15.94 9.25 -13.86
C GLU A 266 15.77 9.02 -12.35
N LEU A 267 15.43 7.81 -11.93
CA LEU A 267 15.26 7.45 -10.52
C LEU A 267 16.57 7.65 -9.72
N ALA A 268 17.71 7.29 -10.30
CA ALA A 268 19.01 7.55 -9.67
C ALA A 268 19.27 9.06 -9.49
N ALA A 269 19.00 9.87 -10.52
CA ALA A 269 19.16 11.33 -10.44
C ALA A 269 18.20 11.98 -9.42
N ASP A 270 16.98 11.49 -9.33
CA ASP A 270 15.99 11.93 -8.33
C ASP A 270 16.47 11.60 -6.90
N ALA A 271 16.98 10.39 -6.68
CA ALA A 271 17.54 9.96 -5.40
C ALA A 271 18.76 10.80 -5.00
N GLU A 272 19.66 11.10 -5.94
CA GLU A 272 20.82 12.00 -5.72
C GLU A 272 20.36 13.42 -5.39
N SER A 273 19.37 13.95 -6.10
CA SER A 273 18.75 15.25 -5.82
C SER A 273 18.12 15.29 -4.44
N MET A 274 17.50 14.17 -4.02
CA MET A 274 16.92 14.04 -2.69
C MET A 274 18.01 14.05 -1.62
N LEU A 275 19.10 13.30 -1.78
CA LEU A 275 20.28 13.35 -0.88
C LEU A 275 20.81 14.78 -0.75
N ALA A 276 20.96 15.49 -1.87
CA ALA A 276 21.48 16.87 -1.87
C ALA A 276 20.58 17.83 -1.07
N ARG A 277 19.26 17.70 -1.14
CA ARG A 277 18.31 18.50 -0.34
C ARG A 277 18.50 18.34 1.18
N TYR A 278 18.96 17.18 1.60
CA TYR A 278 19.28 16.89 2.99
C TYR A 278 20.77 17.11 3.33
N CYS A 279 21.55 17.69 2.41
CA CYS A 279 23.02 17.86 2.51
C CYS A 279 23.76 16.54 2.81
N LEU A 280 23.24 15.45 2.29
CA LEU A 280 23.87 14.13 2.37
C LEU A 280 24.71 13.91 1.11
N GLU A 281 25.92 13.42 1.28
CA GLU A 281 26.79 13.07 0.17
C GLU A 281 26.40 11.69 -0.38
N PRO A 282 26.12 11.57 -1.70
CA PRO A 282 25.86 10.28 -2.29
C PRO A 282 27.10 9.39 -2.21
N PRO A 283 26.95 8.07 -1.98
CA PRO A 283 28.09 7.16 -2.02
C PRO A 283 28.77 7.20 -3.38
N ALA A 284 30.09 6.99 -3.40
CA ALA A 284 30.81 6.89 -4.65
C ALA A 284 30.26 5.70 -5.48
N PRO A 285 30.02 5.88 -6.80
CA PRO A 285 29.53 4.78 -7.63
C PRO A 285 30.54 3.62 -7.66
N ALA A 286 30.03 2.40 -7.59
CA ALA A 286 30.85 1.20 -7.70
C ALA A 286 31.45 1.11 -9.12
N PRO A 287 32.68 0.57 -9.27
CA PRO A 287 33.31 0.39 -10.59
C PRO A 287 32.60 -0.65 -11.47
N GLY A 288 31.67 -1.42 -10.90
CA GLY A 288 30.85 -2.43 -11.55
C GLY A 288 30.08 -3.26 -10.52
N TYR A 289 29.13 -4.05 -11.01
CA TYR A 289 28.27 -4.88 -10.19
C TYR A 289 28.38 -6.35 -10.61
N ALA A 290 28.32 -7.26 -9.63
CA ALA A 290 28.27 -8.67 -9.91
C ALA A 290 26.88 -9.04 -10.44
N LEU A 291 26.84 -9.66 -11.63
CA LEU A 291 25.62 -10.22 -12.20
C LEU A 291 25.71 -11.75 -12.12
N ALA A 292 24.57 -12.40 -11.86
CA ALA A 292 24.49 -13.85 -11.80
C ALA A 292 24.87 -14.48 -13.16
N ALA A 293 25.42 -15.67 -13.18
CA ALA A 293 25.90 -16.30 -14.41
C ALA A 293 24.80 -16.53 -15.44
N ASP A 294 23.59 -16.83 -15.00
CA ASP A 294 22.40 -17.03 -15.81
C ASP A 294 21.87 -15.73 -16.44
N PHE A 295 22.20 -14.57 -15.88
CA PHE A 295 21.91 -13.26 -16.48
C PHE A 295 22.47 -13.13 -17.90
N PHE A 296 23.64 -13.72 -18.15
CA PHE A 296 24.30 -13.64 -19.47
C PHE A 296 23.67 -14.57 -20.51
N THR A 297 22.99 -15.63 -20.06
CA THR A 297 22.31 -16.61 -20.93
C THR A 297 20.84 -16.26 -21.16
N ASN A 298 20.19 -15.64 -20.18
CA ASN A 298 18.81 -15.18 -20.27
C ASN A 298 18.66 -13.77 -19.65
N PRO A 299 19.13 -12.72 -20.35
CA PRO A 299 19.14 -11.37 -19.81
C PRO A 299 17.75 -10.82 -19.50
N ALA A 300 16.71 -11.21 -20.24
CA ALA A 300 15.34 -10.77 -19.98
C ALA A 300 14.84 -11.26 -18.60
N ALA A 301 14.99 -12.55 -18.31
CA ALA A 301 14.66 -13.10 -17.00
C ALA A 301 15.55 -12.51 -15.89
N GLY A 302 16.84 -12.30 -16.17
CA GLY A 302 17.77 -11.68 -15.24
C GLY A 302 17.37 -10.25 -14.87
N LEU A 303 16.86 -9.47 -15.83
CA LEU A 303 16.30 -8.14 -15.55
C LEU A 303 15.07 -8.22 -14.66
N GLY A 304 14.18 -9.19 -14.86
CA GLY A 304 13.01 -9.37 -13.99
C GLY A 304 13.40 -9.68 -12.54
N VAL A 305 14.39 -10.55 -12.35
CA VAL A 305 14.93 -10.87 -11.00
C VAL A 305 15.57 -9.63 -10.36
N LEU A 306 16.28 -8.82 -11.14
CA LEU A 306 16.89 -7.58 -10.67
C LEU A 306 15.84 -6.58 -10.20
N GLU A 307 14.79 -6.35 -10.99
CA GLU A 307 13.68 -5.45 -10.64
C GLU A 307 12.97 -5.94 -9.35
N ALA A 308 12.66 -7.22 -9.26
CA ALA A 308 12.06 -7.78 -8.05
C ALA A 308 13.00 -7.64 -6.83
N GLY A 309 14.30 -7.79 -7.03
CA GLY A 309 15.32 -7.61 -6.00
C GLY A 309 15.48 -6.16 -5.50
N ALA A 310 15.04 -5.16 -6.28
CA ALA A 310 15.07 -3.75 -5.91
C ALA A 310 13.88 -3.36 -5.00
N LEU A 311 12.78 -4.09 -5.03
CA LEU A 311 11.54 -3.75 -4.32
C LEU A 311 11.71 -3.53 -2.81
N PRO A 312 12.49 -4.34 -2.06
CA PRO A 312 12.68 -4.11 -0.62
C PRO A 312 13.30 -2.74 -0.29
N ALA A 313 14.22 -2.23 -1.13
CA ALA A 313 14.82 -0.93 -0.91
C ALA A 313 13.80 0.21 -1.00
N TYR A 314 12.88 0.14 -1.96
CA TYR A 314 11.77 1.09 -2.05
C TYR A 314 10.75 0.90 -0.93
N GLY A 315 10.41 -0.34 -0.58
CA GLY A 315 9.53 -0.63 0.55
C GLY A 315 10.07 -0.06 1.87
N ASP A 316 11.37 -0.18 2.11
CA ASP A 316 12.03 0.42 3.27
C ASP A 316 11.98 1.96 3.20
N LEU A 317 12.24 2.54 2.03
CA LEU A 317 12.23 3.99 1.86
C LEU A 317 10.83 4.58 2.08
N VAL A 318 9.74 3.90 1.68
CA VAL A 318 8.36 4.32 1.99
C VAL A 318 8.18 4.52 3.50
N ALA A 319 8.72 3.60 4.33
CA ALA A 319 8.58 3.70 5.78
C ALA A 319 9.29 4.90 6.39
N PHE A 320 10.29 5.47 5.71
CA PHE A 320 11.15 6.54 6.25
C PHE A 320 10.97 7.89 5.56
N THR A 321 10.04 8.00 4.61
CA THR A 321 9.69 9.23 3.91
C THR A 321 8.33 9.77 4.34
N ASP A 322 8.06 11.03 3.99
CA ASP A 322 6.77 11.71 4.13
C ASP A 322 6.56 12.69 2.95
N GLY A 323 5.35 13.22 2.83
CA GLY A 323 5.00 14.21 1.82
C GLY A 323 5.41 13.80 0.39
N ALA A 324 5.93 14.74 -0.38
CA ALA A 324 6.33 14.52 -1.77
C ALA A 324 7.43 13.46 -1.96
N ALA A 325 8.29 13.26 -0.95
CA ALA A 325 9.30 12.20 -1.00
C ALA A 325 8.65 10.82 -0.90
N ARG A 326 7.61 10.67 -0.07
CA ARG A 326 6.85 9.42 0.04
C ARG A 326 6.04 9.15 -1.22
N GLU A 327 5.36 10.15 -1.78
CA GLU A 327 4.64 10.03 -3.05
C GLU A 327 5.58 9.50 -4.16
N TRP A 328 6.76 10.12 -4.32
CA TRP A 328 7.78 9.65 -5.26
C TRP A 328 8.19 8.20 -4.99
N THR A 329 8.42 7.85 -3.72
CA THR A 329 8.87 6.50 -3.34
C THR A 329 7.80 5.43 -3.61
N VAL A 330 6.53 5.72 -3.30
CA VAL A 330 5.40 4.83 -3.58
C VAL A 330 5.24 4.62 -5.08
N GLN A 331 5.37 5.69 -5.88
CA GLN A 331 5.36 5.58 -7.35
C GLN A 331 6.54 4.76 -7.86
N ALA A 332 7.74 4.94 -7.32
CA ALA A 332 8.93 4.17 -7.71
C ALA A 332 8.79 2.68 -7.36
N LEU A 333 8.19 2.34 -6.21
CA LEU A 333 7.86 0.97 -5.83
C LEU A 333 6.91 0.32 -6.85
N LEU A 334 5.82 1.02 -7.20
CA LEU A 334 4.86 0.55 -8.19
C LEU A 334 5.50 0.37 -9.57
N ASP A 335 6.25 1.35 -10.06
CA ASP A 335 6.94 1.29 -11.35
C ASP A 335 7.89 0.08 -11.42
N THR A 336 8.66 -0.15 -10.36
CA THR A 336 9.61 -1.26 -10.26
C THR A 336 8.89 -2.61 -10.27
N ALA A 337 7.80 -2.74 -9.52
CA ALA A 337 6.99 -3.95 -9.49
C ALA A 337 6.36 -4.26 -10.87
N LEU A 338 5.83 -3.24 -11.55
CA LEU A 338 5.31 -3.37 -12.92
C LEU A 338 6.41 -3.76 -13.92
N ARG A 339 7.65 -3.26 -13.76
CA ARG A 339 8.77 -3.68 -14.62
C ARG A 339 9.15 -5.13 -14.37
N ALA A 340 9.22 -5.57 -13.09
CA ALA A 340 9.46 -6.99 -12.77
C ALA A 340 8.42 -7.89 -13.43
N GLN A 341 7.13 -7.56 -13.31
CA GLN A 341 6.04 -8.31 -13.94
C GLN A 341 6.16 -8.35 -15.47
N ARG A 342 6.48 -7.22 -16.11
CA ARG A 342 6.69 -7.16 -17.58
C ARG A 342 7.86 -8.01 -18.07
N TRP A 343 8.87 -8.23 -17.23
CA TRP A 343 9.97 -9.15 -17.48
C TRP A 343 9.64 -10.61 -17.14
N GLY A 344 8.41 -10.88 -16.66
CA GLY A 344 7.92 -12.22 -16.33
C GLY A 344 8.31 -12.72 -14.95
N THR A 345 8.75 -11.82 -14.06
CA THR A 345 9.03 -12.15 -12.65
C THR A 345 7.85 -11.70 -11.79
N ASP A 346 7.35 -12.60 -10.95
CA ASP A 346 6.29 -12.31 -9.99
C ASP A 346 6.88 -11.55 -8.79
N PRO A 347 6.44 -10.30 -8.52
CA PRO A 347 6.87 -9.55 -7.33
C PRO A 347 6.27 -10.05 -6.02
N GLY A 348 5.39 -11.02 -6.06
CA GLY A 348 4.67 -11.58 -4.93
C GLY A 348 3.48 -10.73 -4.45
N PRO A 349 2.75 -11.22 -3.44
CA PRO A 349 1.50 -10.60 -2.99
C PRO A 349 1.70 -9.27 -2.24
N LEU A 350 2.91 -8.98 -1.77
CA LEU A 350 3.26 -7.79 -0.99
C LEU A 350 4.62 -7.23 -1.47
N PRO A 351 4.66 -6.61 -2.67
CA PRO A 351 5.90 -6.06 -3.22
C PRO A 351 6.57 -5.08 -2.25
N GLY A 352 7.88 -5.19 -2.06
CA GLY A 352 8.64 -4.34 -1.13
C GLY A 352 8.64 -4.80 0.33
N LEU A 353 7.93 -5.87 0.65
CA LEU A 353 7.94 -6.47 1.98
C LEU A 353 8.58 -7.87 1.95
N ALA A 354 9.63 -8.06 2.75
CA ALA A 354 10.19 -9.38 3.03
C ALA A 354 9.42 -10.00 4.21
N LEU A 355 8.33 -10.69 3.93
CA LEU A 355 7.52 -11.37 4.95
C LEU A 355 7.57 -12.88 4.76
N GLU A 356 7.83 -13.58 5.88
CA GLU A 356 7.60 -15.02 5.96
C GLU A 356 6.08 -15.28 6.00
N THR A 357 5.48 -15.57 4.85
CA THR A 357 4.03 -15.76 4.73
C THR A 357 3.50 -16.92 5.58
N SER A 358 4.34 -17.91 5.87
CA SER A 358 4.05 -19.02 6.78
C SER A 358 3.88 -18.57 8.24
N ALA A 359 4.52 -17.46 8.63
CA ALA A 359 4.45 -16.90 9.98
C ALA A 359 3.26 -15.94 10.18
N LEU A 360 2.48 -15.67 9.13
CA LEU A 360 1.28 -14.85 9.25
C LEU A 360 0.17 -15.57 10.03
N PRO A 361 -0.62 -14.86 10.87
CA PRO A 361 -1.70 -15.47 11.62
C PRO A 361 -2.75 -16.09 10.68
N ALA A 362 -3.42 -17.14 11.13
CA ALA A 362 -4.58 -17.65 10.43
C ALA A 362 -5.72 -16.64 10.50
N LEU A 363 -6.49 -16.52 9.43
CA LEU A 363 -7.71 -15.71 9.46
C LEU A 363 -8.74 -16.36 10.38
N PRO A 364 -9.62 -15.56 11.02
CA PRO A 364 -10.78 -16.09 11.73
C PRO A 364 -11.59 -16.98 10.77
N THR A 365 -12.03 -18.13 11.26
CA THR A 365 -12.83 -19.05 10.46
C THR A 365 -14.19 -18.41 10.17
N ASP A 366 -14.54 -18.28 8.90
CA ASP A 366 -15.87 -17.78 8.50
C ASP A 366 -16.96 -18.69 9.09
N PRO A 367 -17.92 -18.15 9.85
CA PRO A 367 -18.99 -18.96 10.44
C PRO A 367 -19.85 -19.70 9.40
N ALA A 368 -19.78 -19.32 8.13
CA ALA A 368 -20.46 -19.98 7.01
C ALA A 368 -19.77 -21.27 6.53
N SER A 369 -18.51 -21.54 6.94
CA SER A 369 -17.76 -22.75 6.55
C SER A 369 -17.97 -23.93 7.49
N GLY A 370 -18.85 -23.83 8.48
CA GLY A 370 -19.26 -24.93 9.35
C GLY A 370 -20.05 -25.93 8.55
N SER A 371 -19.44 -27.02 8.10
CA SER A 371 -20.14 -28.22 7.65
C SER A 371 -21.23 -28.57 8.68
N PRO A 372 -22.48 -28.79 8.28
CA PRO A 372 -23.52 -29.20 9.23
C PRO A 372 -23.04 -30.48 9.93
N ALA A 373 -22.99 -30.41 11.26
CA ALA A 373 -22.64 -31.58 12.07
C ALA A 373 -23.55 -32.76 11.67
N PRO A 374 -23.02 -33.99 11.50
CA PRO A 374 -23.82 -35.12 11.16
C PRO A 374 -24.91 -35.34 12.26
N VAL A 375 -26.14 -35.24 11.84
CA VAL A 375 -27.29 -35.54 12.70
C VAL A 375 -27.17 -36.99 13.12
N GLN A 376 -26.83 -37.25 14.39
CA GLN A 376 -26.87 -38.58 14.94
C GLN A 376 -28.35 -39.01 15.05
N PRO A 377 -28.73 -40.18 14.51
CA PRO A 377 -30.09 -40.72 14.75
C PRO A 377 -30.24 -41.03 16.24
N THR A 378 -31.23 -40.45 16.85
CA THR A 378 -31.63 -40.78 18.22
C THR A 378 -32.23 -42.20 18.23
N PRO A 379 -31.95 -43.02 19.29
CA PRO A 379 -32.41 -44.40 19.39
C PRO A 379 -33.92 -44.55 19.57
#